data_dacb89dbbc56dfb70e219a1439ebdae3
#
_entry.id   dacb89dbbc56dfb70e219a1439ebdae3
#
_cell.length_a   1.000
_cell.length_b   1.000
_cell.length_c   1.000
_cell.angle_alpha   90.00
_cell.angle_beta   90.00
_cell.angle_gamma   90.00
#
_symmetry.space_group_name_H-M   'P 1'
#
loop_
_entity.id
_entity.type
_entity.pdbx_description
1 polymer ?
#
loop_
_entity_poly.entity_id
_entity_poly.type
_entity_poly.pdbx_seq_one_letter_code
_entity_poly.pdbx_strand_id
1 'polypeptide(L)' 'MAKTKVSQWDNVAANNTDINSININEGCPPSTINNAIRETMAQIKNWQ' A
#
# COMPACT_ATOMS: atom_id res chain seq x y z
N MET A 1 -10.60 -1.43 -4.21
CA MET A 1 -10.33 -2.73 -3.55
C MET A 1 -9.07 -2.61 -2.70
N ALA A 2 -9.09 -3.12 -1.47
CA ALA A 2 -7.92 -3.09 -0.61
C ALA A 2 -6.82 -3.99 -1.16
N LYS A 3 -5.57 -3.51 -1.13
CA LYS A 3 -4.42 -4.24 -1.63
C LYS A 3 -3.75 -4.96 -0.46
N THR A 4 -4.07 -6.23 -0.30
CA THR A 4 -3.58 -7.02 0.82
C THR A 4 -2.42 -7.94 0.46
N LYS A 5 -2.04 -8.00 -0.82
CA LYS A 5 -0.90 -8.81 -1.26
C LYS A 5 -0.30 -8.21 -2.54
N VAL A 6 0.95 -8.56 -2.77
CA VAL A 6 1.75 -7.97 -3.86
C VAL A 6 1.08 -8.15 -5.23
N SER A 7 0.44 -9.29 -5.45
CA SER A 7 -0.20 -9.57 -6.73
C SER A 7 -1.36 -8.63 -7.07
N GLN A 8 -1.86 -7.88 -6.09
CA GLN A 8 -2.95 -6.92 -6.30
C GLN A 8 -2.43 -5.52 -6.62
N TRP A 9 -1.11 -5.31 -6.53
CA TRP A 9 -0.51 -4.00 -6.82
C TRP A 9 -0.51 -3.77 -8.33
N ASP A 10 -0.64 -2.49 -8.71
CA ASP A 10 -0.57 -2.09 -10.10
C ASP A 10 0.89 -1.81 -10.48
N ASN A 11 1.28 -2.14 -11.70
CA ASN A 11 2.63 -1.80 -12.18
C ASN A 11 2.72 -0.36 -12.70
N VAL A 12 1.61 0.36 -12.76
CA VAL A 12 1.60 1.80 -12.99
C VAL A 12 1.53 2.50 -11.65
N ALA A 13 2.58 3.21 -11.26
CA ALA A 13 2.70 3.78 -9.93
C ALA A 13 1.51 4.68 -9.54
N ALA A 14 1.01 5.46 -10.47
CA ALA A 14 -0.10 6.39 -10.20
C ALA A 14 -1.40 5.67 -9.83
N ASN A 15 -1.53 4.38 -10.15
CA ASN A 15 -2.72 3.60 -9.81
C ASN A 15 -2.64 2.96 -8.43
N ASN A 16 -1.48 3.01 -7.77
CA ASN A 16 -1.32 2.49 -6.42
C ASN A 16 -1.66 3.58 -5.41
N THR A 17 -2.96 3.75 -5.15
CA THR A 17 -3.47 4.83 -4.30
C THR A 17 -3.85 4.38 -2.89
N ASP A 18 -3.79 3.07 -2.62
CA ASP A 18 -4.04 2.54 -1.27
C ASP A 18 -3.25 1.26 -1.07
N ILE A 19 -3.04 0.92 0.18
CA ILE A 19 -2.50 -0.38 0.58
C ILE A 19 -3.27 -0.83 1.82
N ASN A 20 -3.98 -1.95 1.72
CA ASN A 20 -4.86 -2.48 2.75
C ASN A 20 -5.77 -1.38 3.32
N SER A 21 -6.40 -0.63 2.42
CA SER A 21 -7.30 0.50 2.74
C SER A 21 -6.61 1.71 3.39
N ILE A 22 -5.27 1.71 3.47
CA ILE A 22 -4.52 2.87 3.92
C ILE A 22 -4.31 3.79 2.73
N ASN A 23 -4.77 5.03 2.82
CA ASN A 23 -4.64 5.99 1.73
C ASN A 23 -3.18 6.41 1.55
N ILE A 24 -2.61 6.10 0.39
CA ILE A 24 -1.25 6.53 0.02
C ILE A 24 -1.26 7.42 -1.21
N ASN A 25 -2.44 7.91 -1.58
CA ASN A 25 -2.59 8.85 -2.67
C ASN A 25 -1.91 10.17 -2.32
N GLU A 26 -1.58 10.97 -3.34
CA GLU A 26 -1.02 12.29 -3.11
C GLU A 26 -1.97 13.12 -2.26
N GLY A 27 -1.41 13.82 -1.27
CA GLY A 27 -2.22 14.58 -0.33
C GLY A 27 -2.73 13.80 0.86
N CYS A 28 -2.35 12.52 1.00
CA CYS A 28 -2.75 11.73 2.17
C CYS A 28 -2.12 12.32 3.46
N PRO A 29 -2.78 12.11 4.62
CA PRO A 29 -2.22 12.60 5.89
C PRO A 29 -0.85 11.96 6.17
N PRO A 30 0.11 12.73 6.70
CA PRO A 30 1.44 12.17 7.01
C PRO A 30 1.40 10.95 7.93
N SER A 31 0.40 10.86 8.80
CA SER A 31 0.27 9.73 9.73
C SER A 31 0.00 8.41 9.02
N THR A 32 -0.47 8.43 7.78
CA THR A 32 -0.71 7.18 7.03
C THR A 32 0.55 6.63 6.40
N ILE A 33 1.60 7.43 6.26
CA ILE A 33 2.81 7.03 5.54
C ILE A 33 3.55 5.92 6.27
N ASN A 34 3.77 6.06 7.57
CA ASN A 34 4.47 5.01 8.31
C ASN A 34 3.62 3.73 8.40
N ASN A 35 2.30 3.86 8.50
CA ASN A 35 1.42 2.69 8.48
C ASN A 35 1.47 1.98 7.13
N ALA A 36 1.52 2.74 6.04
CA ALA A 36 1.63 2.18 4.69
C ALA A 36 2.95 1.43 4.52
N ILE A 37 4.04 1.98 5.03
CA ILE A 37 5.36 1.31 4.95
C ILE A 37 5.32 0.00 5.72
N ARG A 38 4.75 0.00 6.93
CA ARG A 38 4.63 -1.21 7.74
C ARG A 38 3.80 -2.28 7.04
N GLU A 39 2.69 -1.87 6.44
CA GLU A 39 1.83 -2.80 5.70
C GLU A 39 2.55 -3.36 4.48
N THR A 40 3.30 -2.51 3.77
CA THR A 40 4.09 -2.94 2.63
C THR A 40 5.08 -4.04 3.03
N MET A 41 5.79 -3.84 4.12
CA MET A 41 6.75 -4.83 4.60
C MET A 41 6.08 -6.14 4.98
N ALA A 42 4.92 -6.06 5.63
CA ALA A 42 4.17 -7.26 6.02
C ALA A 42 3.69 -8.03 4.79
N GLN A 43 3.20 -7.33 3.76
CA GLN A 43 2.73 -7.98 2.55
C GLN A 43 3.87 -8.64 1.78
N ILE A 44 5.03 -8.00 1.73
CA ILE A 44 6.20 -8.59 1.07
C ILE A 44 6.67 -9.82 1.83
N LYS A 45 6.70 -9.76 3.14
CA LYS A 45 7.11 -10.92 3.96
C LYS A 45 6.15 -12.09 3.74
N ASN A 46 4.86 -11.83 3.70
CA ASN A 46 3.85 -12.88 3.51
C ASN A 46 3.85 -13.44 2.09
N TRP A 47 4.39 -12.67 1.14
CA TRP A 47 4.45 -13.08 -0.25
C TRP A 47 5.55 -14.13 -0.50
N GLN A 48 6.59 -14.14 0.30
CA GLN A 48 7.71 -15.07 0.16
C GLN A 48 7.30 -16.52 0.44
#